data_61248823122921a2fa89862fd8576d58
#
_entry.id   61248823122921a2fa89862fd8576d58
#
_cell.length_a   1.000
_cell.length_b   1.000
_cell.length_c   1.000
_cell.angle_alpha   90.00
_cell.angle_beta   90.00
_cell.angle_gamma   90.00
#
_symmetry.space_group_name_H-M   'P 1'
#
loop_
_entity.id
_entity.type
_entity.pdbx_description
1 polymer ?
#
loop_
_entity_poly.entity_id
_entity_poly.type
_entity_poly.pdbx_seq_one_letter_code
_entity_poly.pdbx_strand_id
1 'polypeptide(L)'
;MLFRSNFRTIRKRIDRMAQLQNMKDNGTFELLPKKEVAKLELEMEKLDKYLGGVKNMKTLPKAMFIVDPHKERIAVAEARKLNIPIVAIVDTNCNPDEIDYVIPGNDDAIRAVKLIAGAMADAVLEGKQGNQEAAPAEDAANA
;
A
#
# COMPACT_ATOMS: atom_id res chain seq x y z
N MET A 1 -8.37 5.94 -8.89
CA MET A 1 -8.14 7.18 -8.09
C MET A 1 -8.17 6.83 -6.61
N LEU A 2 -7.02 6.40 -6.06
CA LEU A 2 -6.92 5.89 -4.69
C LEU A 2 -6.44 6.96 -3.69
N PHE A 3 -5.59 7.89 -4.08
CA PHE A 3 -4.84 8.69 -3.11
C PHE A 3 -5.23 10.17 -3.04
N ARG A 4 -5.74 10.77 -4.09
CA ARG A 4 -5.92 12.22 -4.13
C ARG A 4 -7.19 12.71 -3.41
N SER A 5 -8.36 12.49 -3.99
CA SER A 5 -9.65 12.93 -3.44
C SER A 5 -10.30 11.90 -2.53
N ASN A 6 -9.89 10.63 -2.65
CA ASN A 6 -10.52 9.50 -1.97
C ASN A 6 -9.76 8.98 -0.74
N PHE A 7 -8.58 9.52 -0.40
CA PHE A 7 -7.83 9.03 0.77
C PHE A 7 -8.67 9.08 2.05
N ARG A 8 -9.41 10.16 2.27
CA ARG A 8 -10.32 10.28 3.41
C ARG A 8 -11.45 9.24 3.36
N THR A 9 -11.97 8.94 2.19
CA THR A 9 -13.01 7.92 1.98
C THR A 9 -12.45 6.52 2.18
N ILE A 10 -11.23 6.26 1.71
CA ILE A 10 -10.53 4.99 1.91
C ILE A 10 -10.27 4.76 3.40
N ARG A 11 -9.82 5.78 4.14
CA ARG A 11 -9.65 5.71 5.60
C ARG A 11 -10.93 5.30 6.30
N LYS A 12 -12.07 5.90 5.96
CA LYS A 12 -13.38 5.50 6.53
C LYS A 12 -13.72 4.04 6.25
N ARG A 13 -13.36 3.52 5.07
CA ARG A 13 -13.57 2.10 4.73
C ARG A 13 -12.61 1.17 5.48
N ILE A 14 -11.37 1.60 5.69
CA ILE A 14 -10.40 0.88 6.55
C ILE A 14 -10.90 0.85 8.00
N ASP A 15 -11.39 1.98 8.52
CA ASP A 15 -11.98 2.05 9.86
C ASP A 15 -13.20 1.12 9.98
N ARG A 16 -14.04 1.06 8.93
CA ARG A 16 -15.16 0.11 8.86
C ARG A 16 -14.70 -1.35 8.88
N MET A 17 -13.62 -1.67 8.15
CA MET A 17 -13.03 -3.02 8.16
C MET A 17 -12.51 -3.38 9.55
N ALA A 18 -11.84 -2.45 10.24
CA ALA A 18 -11.37 -2.65 11.60
C ALA A 18 -12.54 -2.84 12.59
N GLN A 19 -13.64 -2.10 12.43
CA GLN A 19 -14.86 -2.30 13.22
C GLN A 19 -15.45 -3.70 13.04
N LEU A 20 -15.56 -4.17 11.79
CA LEU A 20 -16.09 -5.50 11.50
C LEU A 20 -15.21 -6.60 12.11
N GLN A 21 -13.89 -6.43 12.03
CA GLN A 21 -12.95 -7.36 12.66
C GLN A 21 -13.12 -7.38 14.18
N ASN A 22 -13.22 -6.23 14.83
CA ASN A 22 -13.45 -6.12 16.26
C ASN A 22 -14.80 -6.73 16.68
N MET A 23 -15.86 -6.55 15.88
CA MET A 23 -17.16 -7.17 16.14
C MET A 23 -17.09 -8.70 16.08
N LYS A 24 -16.29 -9.24 15.17
CA LYS A 24 -16.04 -10.68 15.06
C LYS A 24 -15.27 -11.20 16.27
N ASP A 25 -14.19 -10.51 16.64
CA ASP A 25 -13.30 -10.90 17.75
C ASP A 25 -13.99 -10.80 19.13
N ASN A 26 -14.90 -9.84 19.28
CA ASN A 26 -15.70 -9.63 20.51
C ASN A 26 -16.94 -10.53 20.61
N GLY A 27 -17.15 -11.48 19.68
CA GLY A 27 -18.30 -12.38 19.69
C GLY A 27 -19.65 -11.70 19.37
N THR A 28 -19.65 -10.44 18.93
CA THR A 28 -20.90 -9.71 18.58
C THR A 28 -21.66 -10.41 17.44
N PHE A 29 -20.96 -11.12 16.57
CA PHE A 29 -21.57 -11.88 15.48
C PHE A 29 -22.47 -13.03 15.97
N GLU A 30 -22.21 -13.57 17.17
CA GLU A 30 -23.03 -14.65 17.75
C GLU A 30 -24.42 -14.15 18.17
N LEU A 31 -24.56 -12.86 18.43
CA LEU A 31 -25.81 -12.23 18.82
C LEU A 31 -26.69 -11.79 17.64
N LEU A 32 -26.15 -11.87 16.42
CA LEU A 32 -26.84 -11.42 15.20
C LEU A 32 -27.49 -12.59 14.44
N PRO A 33 -28.57 -12.32 13.69
CA PRO A 33 -29.15 -13.32 12.81
C PRO A 33 -28.15 -13.82 11.75
N LYS A 34 -28.12 -15.12 11.46
CA LYS A 34 -27.19 -15.73 10.50
C LYS A 34 -27.11 -15.03 9.15
N LYS A 35 -28.23 -14.47 8.66
CA LYS A 35 -28.29 -13.74 7.40
C LYS A 35 -27.53 -12.42 7.47
N GLU A 36 -27.51 -11.73 8.61
CA GLU A 36 -26.75 -10.50 8.80
C GLU A 36 -25.26 -10.79 8.95
N VAL A 37 -24.90 -11.80 9.73
CA VAL A 37 -23.51 -12.26 9.86
C VAL A 37 -22.93 -12.55 8.49
N ALA A 38 -23.61 -13.33 7.65
CA ALA A 38 -23.13 -13.65 6.30
C ALA A 38 -22.90 -12.41 5.42
N LYS A 39 -23.75 -11.37 5.57
CA LYS A 39 -23.54 -10.09 4.84
C LYS A 39 -22.33 -9.33 5.34
N LEU A 40 -22.12 -9.27 6.66
CA LEU A 40 -20.97 -8.59 7.27
C LEU A 40 -19.66 -9.30 6.94
N GLU A 41 -19.65 -10.62 6.94
CA GLU A 41 -18.48 -11.40 6.53
C GLU A 41 -18.14 -11.17 5.05
N LEU A 42 -19.13 -11.16 4.16
CA LEU A 42 -18.93 -10.85 2.74
C LEU A 42 -18.42 -9.41 2.53
N GLU A 43 -18.92 -8.44 3.32
CA GLU A 43 -18.43 -7.06 3.31
C GLU A 43 -16.96 -7.00 3.75
N MET A 44 -16.62 -7.67 4.84
CA MET A 44 -15.26 -7.73 5.39
C MET A 44 -14.29 -8.35 4.39
N GLU A 45 -14.65 -9.49 3.78
CA GLU A 45 -13.83 -10.16 2.76
C GLU A 45 -13.57 -9.25 1.54
N LYS A 46 -14.60 -8.54 1.06
CA LYS A 46 -14.43 -7.57 -0.02
C LYS A 46 -13.51 -6.42 0.35
N LEU A 47 -13.66 -5.86 1.56
CA LEU A 47 -12.81 -4.79 2.04
C LEU A 47 -11.36 -5.25 2.19
N ASP A 48 -11.12 -6.43 2.73
CA ASP A 48 -9.78 -6.99 2.89
C ASP A 48 -9.13 -7.29 1.53
N LYS A 49 -9.87 -7.85 0.60
CA LYS A 49 -9.37 -8.09 -0.77
C LYS A 49 -8.90 -6.82 -1.48
N TYR A 50 -9.61 -5.71 -1.32
CA TYR A 50 -9.29 -4.46 -2.04
C TYR A 50 -8.43 -3.48 -1.23
N LEU A 51 -8.51 -3.49 0.08
CA LEU A 51 -7.87 -2.51 0.95
C LEU A 51 -6.89 -3.13 1.96
N GLY A 52 -6.79 -4.46 2.02
CA GLY A 52 -5.91 -5.15 2.97
C GLY A 52 -4.46 -4.69 2.92
N GLY A 53 -3.94 -4.44 1.72
CA GLY A 53 -2.57 -3.97 1.52
C GLY A 53 -2.31 -2.55 2.04
N VAL A 54 -3.34 -1.72 2.22
CA VAL A 54 -3.22 -0.32 2.66
C VAL A 54 -3.79 -0.07 4.05
N LYS A 55 -4.23 -1.11 4.77
CA LYS A 55 -4.85 -0.98 6.09
C LYS A 55 -3.96 -0.28 7.13
N ASN A 56 -2.65 -0.50 7.07
CA ASN A 56 -1.68 0.08 7.99
C ASN A 56 -1.14 1.44 7.56
N MET A 57 -1.55 1.95 6.39
CA MET A 57 -1.06 3.19 5.84
C MET A 57 -1.76 4.39 6.49
N LYS A 58 -1.03 5.14 7.32
CA LYS A 58 -1.56 6.33 8.04
C LYS A 58 -1.49 7.61 7.22
N THR A 59 -0.50 7.73 6.35
CA THR A 59 -0.20 8.90 5.52
C THR A 59 -0.01 8.49 4.07
N LEU A 60 0.02 9.45 3.17
CA LEU A 60 0.39 9.20 1.77
C LEU A 60 1.81 8.64 1.68
N PRO A 61 2.07 7.70 0.75
CA PRO A 61 3.40 7.14 0.57
C PRO A 61 4.38 8.22 0.08
N LYS A 62 5.64 8.13 0.51
CA LYS A 62 6.71 9.03 0.10
C LYS A 62 7.34 8.64 -1.23
N ALA A 63 7.18 7.41 -1.66
CA ALA A 63 7.60 6.89 -2.96
C ALA A 63 6.66 5.75 -3.36
N MET A 64 6.61 5.46 -4.67
CA MET A 64 5.80 4.38 -5.23
C MET A 64 6.67 3.51 -6.12
N PHE A 65 6.66 2.19 -5.89
CA PHE A 65 7.27 1.22 -6.77
C PHE A 65 6.19 0.58 -7.65
N ILE A 66 6.39 0.62 -8.97
CA ILE A 66 5.41 0.14 -9.95
C ILE A 66 6.07 -0.92 -10.85
N VAL A 67 5.37 -2.01 -11.06
CA VAL A 67 5.68 -3.02 -12.05
C VAL A 67 4.70 -2.84 -13.20
N ASP A 68 5.17 -2.80 -14.44
CA ASP A 68 4.38 -2.55 -15.63
C ASP A 68 3.58 -1.22 -15.57
N PRO A 69 4.27 -0.08 -15.77
CA PRO A 69 3.61 1.24 -15.79
C PRO A 69 2.53 1.37 -16.86
N HIS A 70 2.59 0.60 -17.92
CA HIS A 70 1.58 0.61 -18.98
C HIS A 70 0.24 0.07 -18.50
N LYS A 71 0.23 -1.02 -17.73
CA LYS A 71 -0.99 -1.57 -17.11
C LYS A 71 -1.47 -0.70 -15.95
N GLU A 72 -0.52 -0.14 -15.18
CA GLU A 72 -0.81 0.65 -13.98
C GLU A 72 -0.86 2.18 -14.26
N ARG A 73 -1.30 2.60 -15.45
CA ARG A 73 -1.38 4.02 -15.85
C ARG A 73 -2.14 4.91 -14.87
N ILE A 74 -3.16 4.36 -14.21
CA ILE A 74 -3.94 5.13 -13.21
C ILE A 74 -3.08 5.45 -12.00
N ALA A 75 -2.27 4.50 -11.52
CA ALA A 75 -1.37 4.69 -10.40
C ALA A 75 -0.26 5.70 -10.74
N VAL A 76 0.32 5.61 -11.93
CA VAL A 76 1.31 6.58 -12.44
C VAL A 76 0.71 8.00 -12.47
N ALA A 77 -0.46 8.17 -13.09
CA ALA A 77 -1.12 9.47 -13.18
C ALA A 77 -1.48 10.06 -11.80
N GLU A 78 -1.84 9.22 -10.83
CA GLU A 78 -2.11 9.65 -9.44
C GLU A 78 -0.85 10.06 -8.70
N ALA A 79 0.21 9.28 -8.79
CA ALA A 79 1.49 9.57 -8.17
C ALA A 79 2.06 10.90 -8.67
N ARG A 80 2.05 11.14 -9.98
CA ARG A 80 2.48 12.40 -10.58
C ARG A 80 1.64 13.61 -10.11
N LYS A 81 0.32 13.47 -10.00
CA LYS A 81 -0.56 14.52 -9.47
C LYS A 81 -0.32 14.85 -8.01
N LEU A 82 0.21 13.90 -7.25
CA LEU A 82 0.53 14.05 -5.83
C LEU A 82 2.00 14.37 -5.58
N ASN A 83 2.81 14.48 -6.65
CA ASN A 83 4.26 14.64 -6.57
C ASN A 83 4.92 13.54 -5.74
N ILE A 84 4.43 12.30 -5.88
CA ILE A 84 5.03 11.12 -5.27
C ILE A 84 6.05 10.55 -6.26
N PRO A 85 7.34 10.45 -5.92
CA PRO A 85 8.36 9.86 -6.77
C PRO A 85 8.01 8.43 -7.16
N ILE A 86 8.20 8.11 -8.44
CA ILE A 86 7.90 6.80 -9.01
C ILE A 86 9.20 6.08 -9.36
N VAL A 87 9.37 4.88 -8.82
CA VAL A 87 10.38 3.90 -9.22
C VAL A 87 9.65 2.81 -9.97
N ALA A 88 10.04 2.47 -11.18
CA ALA A 88 9.33 1.44 -11.93
C ALA A 88 10.23 0.55 -12.77
N ILE A 89 9.82 -0.70 -12.95
CA ILE A 89 10.37 -1.58 -13.97
C ILE A 89 9.74 -1.16 -15.29
N VAL A 90 10.57 -0.77 -16.25
CA VAL A 90 10.16 -0.25 -17.55
C VAL A 90 10.66 -1.17 -18.65
N ASP A 91 9.74 -1.74 -19.39
CA ASP A 91 9.99 -2.50 -20.61
C ASP A 91 9.77 -1.62 -21.86
N THR A 92 9.93 -2.15 -23.03
CA THR A 92 9.86 -1.45 -24.32
C THR A 92 8.47 -0.89 -24.65
N ASN A 93 7.43 -1.36 -24.00
CA ASN A 93 6.03 -0.92 -24.17
C ASN A 93 5.63 0.28 -23.28
N CYS A 94 6.55 0.77 -22.46
CA CYS A 94 6.29 1.84 -21.49
C CYS A 94 6.97 3.16 -21.90
N ASN A 95 6.38 4.29 -21.46
CA ASN A 95 7.00 5.60 -21.62
C ASN A 95 7.91 5.92 -20.41
N PRO A 96 9.23 6.00 -20.57
CA PRO A 96 10.16 6.27 -19.48
C PRO A 96 10.03 7.72 -18.94
N ASP A 97 9.56 8.68 -19.75
CA ASP A 97 9.44 10.09 -19.34
C ASP A 97 8.43 10.33 -18.23
N GLU A 98 7.56 9.36 -17.96
CA GLU A 98 6.57 9.42 -16.89
C GLU A 98 7.10 8.91 -15.55
N ILE A 99 8.32 8.36 -15.52
CA ILE A 99 8.91 7.66 -14.36
C ILE A 99 10.15 8.44 -13.89
N ASP A 100 10.25 8.69 -12.59
CA ASP A 100 11.38 9.43 -12.02
C ASP A 100 12.64 8.56 -11.93
N TYR A 101 12.50 7.28 -11.58
CA TYR A 101 13.60 6.31 -11.45
C TYR A 101 13.28 5.07 -12.27
N VAL A 102 13.85 5.00 -13.47
CA VAL A 102 13.64 3.90 -14.40
C VAL A 102 14.57 2.73 -14.07
N ILE A 103 13.99 1.55 -13.92
CA ILE A 103 14.73 0.28 -13.86
C ILE A 103 14.45 -0.45 -15.18
N PRO A 104 15.39 -0.48 -16.13
CA PRO A 104 15.18 -1.19 -17.38
C PRO A 104 15.14 -2.70 -17.14
N GLY A 105 14.07 -3.34 -17.55
CA GLY A 105 13.90 -4.78 -17.34
C GLY A 105 12.60 -5.31 -17.89
N ASN A 106 12.50 -6.64 -17.93
CA ASN A 106 11.27 -7.31 -18.35
C ASN A 106 10.26 -7.33 -17.20
N ASP A 107 9.09 -6.78 -17.44
CA ASP A 107 7.99 -6.65 -16.47
C ASP A 107 6.99 -7.82 -16.49
N ASP A 108 7.07 -8.71 -17.49
CA ASP A 108 6.22 -9.91 -17.59
C ASP A 108 6.89 -11.17 -17.02
N ALA A 109 8.22 -11.18 -16.86
CA ALA A 109 8.94 -12.35 -16.38
C ALA A 109 8.91 -12.46 -14.85
N ILE A 110 8.23 -13.48 -14.31
CA ILE A 110 8.09 -13.73 -12.86
C ILE A 110 9.46 -13.69 -12.14
N ARG A 111 10.51 -14.23 -12.75
CA ARG A 111 11.86 -14.26 -12.15
C ARG A 111 12.49 -12.86 -12.07
N ALA A 112 12.33 -12.04 -13.11
CA ALA A 112 12.83 -10.67 -13.13
C ALA A 112 12.10 -9.80 -12.10
N VAL A 113 10.78 -9.87 -12.10
CA VAL A 113 9.94 -9.14 -11.11
C VAL A 113 10.30 -9.54 -9.68
N LYS A 114 10.44 -10.84 -9.41
CA LYS A 114 10.83 -11.34 -8.07
C LYS A 114 12.19 -10.82 -7.62
N LEU A 115 13.19 -10.82 -8.52
CA LEU A 115 14.53 -10.32 -8.22
C LEU A 115 14.51 -8.84 -7.86
N ILE A 116 13.90 -8.03 -8.72
CA ILE A 116 13.88 -6.58 -8.55
C ILE A 116 13.00 -6.18 -7.34
N ALA A 117 11.84 -6.81 -7.18
CA ALA A 117 10.99 -6.57 -6.01
C ALA A 117 11.68 -6.97 -4.68
N GLY A 118 12.47 -8.05 -4.69
CA GLY A 118 13.31 -8.44 -3.56
C GLY A 118 14.34 -7.37 -3.21
N ALA A 119 15.13 -6.93 -4.20
CA ALA A 119 16.11 -5.87 -3.99
C ALA A 119 15.48 -4.55 -3.50
N MET A 120 14.29 -4.18 -4.01
CA MET A 120 13.55 -3.01 -3.53
C MET A 120 13.09 -3.17 -2.09
N ALA A 121 12.64 -4.37 -1.70
CA ALA A 121 12.26 -4.65 -0.31
C ALA A 121 13.46 -4.55 0.63
N ASP A 122 14.60 -5.09 0.25
CA ASP A 122 15.84 -5.02 1.03
C ASP A 122 16.30 -3.56 1.21
N ALA A 123 16.29 -2.77 0.14
CA ALA A 123 16.61 -1.34 0.20
C ALA A 123 15.67 -0.55 1.15
N VAL A 124 14.38 -0.88 1.19
CA VAL A 124 13.42 -0.26 2.13
C VAL A 124 13.73 -0.66 3.57
N LEU A 125 14.12 -1.92 3.80
CA LEU A 125 14.49 -2.41 5.13
C LEU A 125 15.77 -1.72 5.63
N GLU A 126 16.81 -1.63 4.80
CA GLU A 126 18.05 -0.91 5.12
C GLU A 126 17.79 0.57 5.42
N GLY A 127 16.98 1.25 4.60
CA GLY A 127 16.61 2.64 4.84
C GLY A 127 15.83 2.87 6.14
N LYS A 128 15.03 1.90 6.58
CA LYS A 128 14.36 1.95 7.89
C LYS A 128 15.31 1.75 9.05
N GLN A 129 16.27 0.84 8.93
CA GLN A 129 17.28 0.59 9.96
C GLN A 129 18.22 1.80 10.13
N GLY A 130 18.73 2.37 9.04
CA GLY A 130 19.56 3.56 9.09
C GLY A 130 18.87 4.79 9.70
N ASN A 131 17.54 4.93 9.50
CA ASN A 131 16.76 5.98 10.16
C ASN A 131 16.56 5.73 11.67
N GLN A 132 16.58 4.49 12.13
CA GLN A 132 16.49 4.16 13.56
C GLN A 132 17.82 4.41 14.29
N GLU A 133 18.94 4.19 13.63
CA GLU A 133 20.27 4.49 14.18
C GLU A 133 20.58 6.00 14.18
N ALA A 134 19.97 6.76 13.27
CA ALA A 134 20.14 8.21 13.16
C ALA A 134 19.17 9.04 14.03
N ALA A 135 18.22 8.41 14.73
CA ALA A 135 17.39 9.10 15.71
C ALA A 135 18.23 9.38 16.96
N PRO A 136 18.50 10.66 17.33
CA PRO A 136 19.22 10.95 18.55
C PRO A 136 18.40 10.45 19.75
N ALA A 137 19.09 9.87 20.70
CA ALA A 137 18.55 9.48 22.01
C ALA A 137 18.28 10.76 22.84
N GLU A 138 17.30 11.56 22.42
CA GLU A 138 16.76 12.68 23.18
C GLU A 138 15.36 12.26 23.66
N ASP A 139 15.30 11.57 24.78
CA ASP A 139 14.14 11.55 25.71
C ASP A 139 14.40 10.66 26.95
N ALA A 140 15.63 10.70 27.47
CA ALA A 140 15.94 10.03 28.76
C ALA A 140 16.52 11.01 29.82
N ALA A 141 16.16 12.28 29.75
CA ALA A 141 16.61 13.26 30.75
C ALA A 141 15.49 14.25 31.09
N ASN A 142 14.34 13.75 31.55
CA ASN A 142 13.41 14.52 32.37
C ASN A 142 12.40 13.54 32.99
N ALA A 143 12.81 12.84 34.03
CA ALA A 143 11.95 12.28 35.05
C ALA A 143 12.54 12.60 36.41
#